data_995ac1f2f6f258d3f562b141ddd3620c
#
_entry.id   995ac1f2f6f258d3f562b141ddd3620c
#
_cell.length_a   1.000
_cell.length_b   1.000
_cell.length_c   1.000
_cell.angle_alpha   90.00
_cell.angle_beta   90.00
_cell.angle_gamma   90.00
#
_symmetry.space_group_name_H-M   'P 1'
#
loop_
_entity.id
_entity.type
_entity.pdbx_description
1 polymer ?
#
loop_
_entity_poly.entity_id
_entity_poly.type
_entity_poly.pdbx_seq_one_letter_code
_entity_poly.pdbx_strand_id
1 'polypeptide(L)'
;MRKIAVLSLFLCLVAVCRAQYIGSQYVDVKLGYIVDESQVQGTFGFGKVYKAFKVGANLNYRNLNRDLVKANTVTVGPELAYYALKGRKFSLLGIAAGTIGYQKAKAKSDLVYLEKSKAFVYGYEVGIRPEMLLSPKVALFAEYRFEMLFNSILRNNNQVGLGCVIYL
;
A
#
# COMPACT_ATOMS: atom_id res chain seq x y z
N MET A 1 17.84 32.17 4.21
CA MET A 1 16.73 32.33 5.17
C MET A 1 15.52 31.40 4.90
N ARG A 2 15.00 31.29 3.69
CA ARG A 2 13.85 30.36 3.38
C ARG A 2 14.10 28.89 3.72
N LYS A 3 15.30 28.35 3.50
CA LYS A 3 15.63 26.94 3.80
C LYS A 3 15.65 26.62 5.30
N ILE A 4 16.07 27.59 6.14
CA ILE A 4 16.09 27.46 7.59
C ILE A 4 14.67 27.51 8.15
N ALA A 5 13.80 28.37 7.59
CA ALA A 5 12.40 28.45 7.99
C ALA A 5 11.61 27.16 7.66
N VAL A 6 11.90 26.54 6.52
CA VAL A 6 11.30 25.23 6.16
C VAL A 6 11.79 24.13 7.10
N LEU A 7 13.09 24.12 7.43
CA LEU A 7 13.68 23.14 8.35
C LEU A 7 13.14 23.32 9.78
N SER A 8 13.02 24.57 10.26
CA SER A 8 12.44 24.86 11.59
C SER A 8 10.95 24.54 11.64
N LEU A 9 10.19 24.82 10.59
CA LEU A 9 8.79 24.41 10.47
C LEU A 9 8.66 22.88 10.50
N PHE A 10 9.55 22.17 9.79
CA PHE A 10 9.60 20.71 9.80
C PHE A 10 9.96 20.16 11.19
N LEU A 11 10.93 20.77 11.89
CA LEU A 11 11.32 20.42 13.28
C LEU A 11 10.19 20.73 14.28
N CYS A 12 9.51 21.86 14.15
CA CYS A 12 8.34 22.20 14.99
C CYS A 12 7.16 21.25 14.73
N LEU A 13 6.93 20.85 13.50
CA LEU A 13 5.95 19.81 13.15
C LEU A 13 6.28 18.44 13.77
N VAL A 14 7.55 18.12 13.96
CA VAL A 14 8.00 16.88 14.61
C VAL A 14 7.80 16.89 16.15
N ALA A 15 7.70 18.07 16.79
CA ALA A 15 7.72 18.18 18.26
C ALA A 15 6.38 17.96 19.00
N VAL A 16 5.23 17.90 18.32
CA VAL A 16 3.89 18.01 18.98
C VAL A 16 3.00 16.76 18.92
N CYS A 17 3.48 15.56 18.62
CA CYS A 17 2.61 14.37 18.62
C CYS A 17 2.92 13.35 19.67
N ARG A 18 1.86 12.88 20.33
CA ARG A 18 1.90 11.74 21.25
C ARG A 18 2.10 10.45 20.46
N ALA A 19 2.83 9.51 21.07
CA ALA A 19 3.08 8.20 20.46
C ALA A 19 1.77 7.47 20.12
N GLN A 20 1.77 6.79 19.00
CA GLN A 20 0.72 5.84 18.64
C GLN A 20 0.50 4.85 19.78
N TYR A 21 -0.76 4.63 20.17
CA TYR A 21 -1.07 3.71 21.24
C TYR A 21 -0.74 2.28 20.85
N ILE A 22 0.16 1.65 21.58
CA ILE A 22 0.43 0.21 21.48
C ILE A 22 -0.86 -0.54 21.83
N GLY A 23 -1.27 -1.49 20.98
CA GLY A 23 -2.47 -2.27 21.16
C GLY A 23 -3.71 -1.73 20.46
N SER A 24 -3.67 -0.51 19.90
CA SER A 24 -4.79 0.04 19.12
C SER A 24 -5.00 -0.74 17.82
N GLN A 25 -6.22 -0.83 17.40
CA GLN A 25 -6.58 -1.27 16.07
C GLN A 25 -6.39 -0.11 15.08
N TYR A 26 -6.26 -0.42 13.81
CA TYR A 26 -6.20 0.59 12.76
C TYR A 26 -6.95 0.12 11.52
N VAL A 27 -7.43 1.10 10.77
CA VAL A 27 -7.94 0.94 9.42
C VAL A 27 -7.14 1.87 8.53
N ASP A 28 -6.73 1.41 7.35
CA ASP A 28 -6.10 2.26 6.35
C ASP A 28 -6.80 2.17 5.00
N VAL A 29 -6.72 3.28 4.27
CA VAL A 29 -7.19 3.38 2.89
C VAL A 29 -6.09 4.00 2.06
N LYS A 30 -5.78 3.40 0.92
CA LYS A 30 -4.73 3.83 0.00
C LYS A 30 -5.25 3.89 -1.42
N LEU A 31 -4.84 4.92 -2.13
CA LEU A 31 -4.86 5.00 -3.58
C LEU A 31 -3.43 4.84 -4.08
N GLY A 32 -3.21 3.82 -4.87
CA GLY A 32 -1.92 3.48 -5.46
C GLY A 32 -1.94 3.63 -6.97
N TYR A 33 -0.75 3.83 -7.51
CA TYR A 33 -0.47 3.85 -8.94
C TYR A 33 0.62 2.83 -9.25
N ILE A 34 0.34 1.93 -10.17
CA ILE A 34 1.30 0.93 -10.66
C ILE A 34 2.06 1.57 -11.81
N VAL A 35 3.34 1.87 -11.57
CA VAL A 35 4.18 2.68 -12.46
C VAL A 35 4.37 1.99 -13.81
N ASP A 36 4.67 0.69 -13.78
CA ASP A 36 5.01 -0.09 -14.98
C ASP A 36 3.81 -0.25 -15.92
N GLU A 37 2.60 -0.07 -15.41
CA GLU A 37 1.36 -0.42 -16.10
C GLU A 37 0.38 0.75 -16.25
N SER A 38 0.71 1.91 -15.72
CA SER A 38 -0.17 3.09 -15.71
C SER A 38 -1.57 2.80 -15.15
N GLN A 39 -1.63 2.06 -14.03
CA GLN A 39 -2.88 1.62 -13.43
C GLN A 39 -3.11 2.23 -12.06
N VAL A 40 -4.39 2.43 -11.73
CA VAL A 40 -4.82 2.81 -10.39
C VAL A 40 -5.24 1.59 -9.59
N GLN A 41 -4.81 1.53 -8.33
CA GLN A 41 -5.16 0.52 -7.36
C GLN A 41 -5.78 1.16 -6.13
N GLY A 42 -6.90 0.62 -5.67
CA GLY A 42 -7.45 0.91 -4.35
C GLY A 42 -7.06 -0.17 -3.36
N THR A 43 -6.64 0.22 -2.16
CA THR A 43 -6.35 -0.72 -1.07
C THR A 43 -7.11 -0.32 0.18
N PHE A 44 -7.68 -1.30 0.85
CA PHE A 44 -8.27 -1.19 2.18
C PHE A 44 -7.53 -2.14 3.11
N GLY A 45 -7.02 -1.62 4.23
CA GLY A 45 -6.31 -2.40 5.22
C GLY A 45 -6.93 -2.27 6.60
N PHE A 46 -6.73 -3.30 7.42
CA PHE A 46 -7.09 -3.27 8.84
C PHE A 46 -6.10 -4.12 9.63
N GLY A 47 -5.91 -3.77 10.91
CA GLY A 47 -4.97 -4.51 11.73
C GLY A 47 -4.81 -3.96 13.14
N LYS A 48 -3.71 -4.36 13.78
CA LYS A 48 -3.37 -4.00 15.15
C LYS A 48 -1.92 -3.51 15.25
N VAL A 49 -1.71 -2.51 16.09
CA VAL A 49 -0.39 -1.90 16.35
C VAL A 49 0.25 -2.57 17.55
N TYR A 50 1.50 -3.00 17.38
CA TYR A 50 2.36 -3.50 18.44
C TYR A 50 3.55 -2.53 18.66
N LYS A 51 4.39 -2.81 19.66
CA LYS A 51 5.51 -1.92 20.01
C LYS A 51 6.45 -1.65 18.84
N ALA A 52 6.81 -2.70 18.09
CA ALA A 52 7.79 -2.65 17.01
C ALA A 52 7.20 -2.86 15.62
N PHE A 53 5.93 -3.25 15.51
CA PHE A 53 5.33 -3.61 14.23
C PHE A 53 3.81 -3.42 14.22
N LYS A 54 3.24 -3.37 13.03
CA LYS A 54 1.80 -3.50 12.78
C LYS A 54 1.56 -4.85 12.11
N VAL A 55 0.51 -5.54 12.48
CA VAL A 55 0.03 -6.75 11.80
C VAL A 55 -1.38 -6.50 11.34
N GLY A 56 -1.65 -6.83 10.12
CA GLY A 56 -2.96 -6.62 9.53
C GLY A 56 -3.21 -7.50 8.32
N ALA A 57 -4.26 -7.15 7.61
CA ALA A 57 -4.61 -7.71 6.32
C ALA A 57 -5.04 -6.60 5.37
N ASN A 58 -4.74 -6.78 4.10
CA ASN A 58 -5.07 -5.85 3.03
C ASN A 58 -6.00 -6.50 2.02
N LEU A 59 -6.94 -5.72 1.52
CA LEU A 59 -7.75 -6.00 0.35
C LEU A 59 -7.37 -5.01 -0.74
N ASN A 60 -6.88 -5.52 -1.88
CA ASN A 60 -6.49 -4.72 -3.02
C ASN A 60 -7.46 -4.95 -4.18
N TYR A 61 -7.85 -3.87 -4.82
CA TYR A 61 -8.59 -3.89 -6.07
C TYR A 61 -7.85 -3.08 -7.14
N ARG A 62 -7.64 -3.69 -8.30
CA ARG A 62 -7.03 -3.02 -9.44
C ARG A 62 -7.79 -3.30 -10.74
N ASN A 63 -7.80 -2.31 -11.60
CA ASN A 63 -8.42 -2.38 -12.91
C ASN A 63 -7.37 -2.03 -13.98
N LEU A 64 -6.99 -3.03 -14.75
CA LEU A 64 -6.16 -2.88 -15.94
C LEU A 64 -7.04 -2.60 -17.14
N ASN A 65 -6.75 -1.53 -17.85
CA ASN A 65 -7.43 -1.19 -19.09
C ASN A 65 -6.40 -0.79 -20.15
N ARG A 66 -5.82 -1.80 -20.80
CA ARG A 66 -4.91 -1.61 -21.94
C ARG A 66 -5.66 -1.71 -23.27
N ASP A 67 -5.02 -1.29 -24.35
CA ASP A 67 -5.62 -1.27 -25.69
C ASP A 67 -6.17 -2.61 -26.12
N LEU A 68 -5.48 -3.70 -25.79
CA LEU A 68 -5.79 -5.06 -26.20
C LEU A 68 -6.42 -5.92 -25.11
N VAL A 69 -6.25 -5.58 -23.81
CA VAL A 69 -6.67 -6.41 -22.69
C VAL A 69 -7.27 -5.57 -21.57
N LYS A 70 -8.40 -6.02 -21.04
CA LYS A 70 -8.98 -5.52 -19.80
C LYS A 70 -8.88 -6.59 -18.72
N ALA A 71 -8.30 -6.27 -17.57
CA ALA A 71 -8.22 -7.20 -16.45
C ALA A 71 -8.62 -6.53 -15.13
N ASN A 72 -9.40 -7.25 -14.34
CA ASN A 72 -9.75 -6.88 -12.97
C ASN A 72 -9.08 -7.88 -12.04
N THR A 73 -8.37 -7.39 -11.04
CA THR A 73 -7.69 -8.22 -10.05
C THR A 73 -8.14 -7.81 -8.66
N VAL A 74 -8.56 -8.78 -7.87
CA VAL A 74 -8.86 -8.64 -6.44
C VAL A 74 -7.91 -9.53 -5.68
N THR A 75 -7.18 -8.97 -4.73
CA THR A 75 -6.26 -9.73 -3.88
C THR A 75 -6.48 -9.38 -2.43
N VAL A 76 -6.24 -10.35 -1.55
CA VAL A 76 -6.27 -10.21 -0.10
C VAL A 76 -5.04 -10.90 0.48
N GLY A 77 -4.53 -10.41 1.58
CA GLY A 77 -3.42 -11.07 2.24
C GLY A 77 -2.98 -10.42 3.53
N PRO A 78 -2.20 -11.16 4.36
CA PRO A 78 -1.62 -10.63 5.58
C PRO A 78 -0.54 -9.60 5.26
N GLU A 79 -0.43 -8.58 6.11
CA GLU A 79 0.61 -7.57 6.07
C GLU A 79 1.33 -7.48 7.41
N LEU A 80 2.64 -7.43 7.37
CA LEU A 80 3.51 -7.07 8.47
C LEU A 80 4.25 -5.78 8.13
N ALA A 81 4.12 -4.76 8.97
CA ALA A 81 4.86 -3.52 8.82
C ALA A 81 5.72 -3.28 10.07
N TYR A 82 7.04 -3.26 9.90
CA TYR A 82 8.02 -3.06 10.96
C TYR A 82 8.46 -1.60 11.03
N TYR A 83 8.47 -1.01 12.23
CA TYR A 83 8.96 0.34 12.44
C TYR A 83 10.50 0.38 12.38
N ALA A 84 11.05 0.71 11.22
CA ALA A 84 12.49 0.95 11.06
C ALA A 84 12.92 2.22 11.81
N LEU A 85 12.10 3.27 11.75
CA LEU A 85 12.24 4.48 12.56
C LEU A 85 10.88 4.82 13.17
N LYS A 86 10.84 5.10 14.45
CA LYS A 86 9.64 5.48 15.20
C LYS A 86 9.86 6.79 15.93
N GLY A 87 9.38 7.88 15.32
CA GLY A 87 9.37 9.21 15.94
C GLY A 87 7.98 9.58 16.49
N ARG A 88 7.88 10.76 17.08
CA ARG A 88 6.61 11.27 17.62
C ARG A 88 5.58 11.60 16.56
N LYS A 89 6.00 12.19 15.44
CA LYS A 89 5.13 12.58 14.31
C LYS A 89 5.42 11.80 13.04
N PHE A 90 6.65 11.38 12.88
CA PHE A 90 7.11 10.70 11.67
C PHE A 90 7.59 9.30 12.03
N SER A 91 7.19 8.34 11.24
CA SER A 91 7.65 6.96 11.31
C SER A 91 8.02 6.47 9.92
N LEU A 92 9.01 5.61 9.85
CA LEU A 92 9.35 4.88 8.62
C LEU A 92 9.13 3.40 8.88
N LEU A 93 8.30 2.77 8.06
CA LEU A 93 7.99 1.36 8.16
C LEU A 93 8.54 0.60 6.95
N GLY A 94 9.13 -0.56 7.21
CA GLY A 94 9.36 -1.59 6.20
C GLY A 94 8.16 -2.52 6.17
N ILE A 95 7.68 -2.85 4.98
CA ILE A 95 6.47 -3.66 4.78
C ILE A 95 6.83 -4.98 4.11
N ALA A 96 6.21 -6.05 4.58
CA ALA A 96 6.17 -7.34 3.92
C ALA A 96 4.73 -7.88 3.97
N ALA A 97 4.21 -8.33 2.82
CA ALA A 97 2.87 -8.89 2.74
C ALA A 97 2.86 -10.13 1.84
N GLY A 98 2.04 -11.10 2.20
CA GLY A 98 1.63 -12.16 1.29
C GLY A 98 0.34 -11.74 0.60
N THR A 99 0.09 -12.24 -0.60
CA THR A 99 -1.13 -11.90 -1.34
C THR A 99 -1.66 -13.11 -2.09
N ILE A 100 -2.97 -13.29 -2.03
CA ILE A 100 -3.71 -14.29 -2.80
C ILE A 100 -4.94 -13.64 -3.39
N GLY A 101 -5.40 -14.10 -4.54
CA GLY A 101 -6.57 -13.49 -5.15
C GLY A 101 -6.99 -14.09 -6.47
N TYR A 102 -7.78 -13.31 -7.17
CA TYR A 102 -8.40 -13.72 -8.40
C TYR A 102 -8.30 -12.63 -9.46
N GLN A 103 -7.88 -13.01 -10.65
CA GLN A 103 -7.79 -12.13 -11.81
C GLN A 103 -8.76 -12.60 -12.88
N LYS A 104 -9.54 -11.65 -13.42
CA LYS A 104 -10.40 -11.86 -14.59
C LYS A 104 -9.93 -10.97 -15.71
N ALA A 105 -9.54 -11.58 -16.81
CA ALA A 105 -9.09 -10.89 -18.02
C ALA A 105 -10.05 -11.11 -19.19
N LYS A 106 -10.19 -10.09 -20.02
CA LYS A 106 -10.94 -10.14 -21.28
C LYS A 106 -10.09 -9.52 -22.38
N ALA A 107 -9.99 -10.19 -23.54
CA ALA A 107 -9.48 -9.59 -24.74
C ALA A 107 -10.47 -8.54 -25.25
N LYS A 108 -9.97 -7.42 -25.78
CA LYS A 108 -10.78 -6.39 -26.45
C LYS A 108 -10.83 -6.58 -27.97
N SER A 109 -9.97 -7.42 -28.51
CA SER A 109 -9.88 -7.72 -29.93
C SER A 109 -9.84 -9.22 -30.13
N ASP A 110 -10.50 -9.70 -31.16
CA ASP A 110 -10.51 -11.11 -31.57
C ASP A 110 -9.14 -11.62 -32.03
N LEU A 111 -8.20 -10.71 -32.25
CA LEU A 111 -6.80 -11.02 -32.59
C LEU A 111 -5.95 -11.43 -31.38
N VAL A 112 -6.46 -11.25 -30.16
CA VAL A 112 -5.73 -11.58 -28.92
C VAL A 112 -6.32 -12.83 -28.30
N TYR A 113 -5.58 -13.92 -28.38
CA TYR A 113 -5.93 -15.16 -27.68
C TYR A 113 -5.43 -15.10 -26.24
N LEU A 114 -6.36 -15.15 -25.29
CA LEU A 114 -6.05 -15.29 -23.86
C LEU A 114 -6.17 -16.77 -23.48
N GLU A 115 -5.05 -17.40 -23.18
CA GLU A 115 -4.99 -18.80 -22.75
C GLU A 115 -5.85 -19.06 -21.50
N LYS A 116 -5.94 -18.06 -20.59
CA LYS A 116 -6.80 -18.13 -19.41
C LYS A 116 -7.52 -16.79 -19.19
N SER A 117 -8.85 -16.80 -19.33
CA SER A 117 -9.68 -15.63 -19.03
C SER A 117 -9.88 -15.38 -17.53
N LYS A 118 -9.56 -16.37 -16.70
CA LYS A 118 -9.69 -16.35 -15.23
C LYS A 118 -8.51 -17.09 -14.62
N ALA A 119 -7.84 -16.48 -13.64
CA ALA A 119 -6.70 -17.09 -12.96
C ALA A 119 -6.75 -16.83 -11.47
N PHE A 120 -6.40 -17.83 -10.67
CA PHE A 120 -6.03 -17.66 -9.29
C PHE A 120 -4.60 -17.12 -9.25
N VAL A 121 -4.39 -16.02 -8.54
CA VAL A 121 -3.10 -15.35 -8.41
C VAL A 121 -2.63 -15.37 -6.97
N TYR A 122 -1.33 -15.47 -6.77
CA TYR A 122 -0.71 -15.43 -5.46
C TYR A 122 0.67 -14.79 -5.57
N GLY A 123 1.18 -14.26 -4.46
CA GLY A 123 2.46 -13.59 -4.50
C GLY A 123 2.87 -12.98 -3.18
N TYR A 124 3.81 -12.05 -3.26
CA TYR A 124 4.29 -11.29 -2.12
C TYR A 124 4.55 -9.83 -2.50
N GLU A 125 4.53 -8.98 -1.49
CA GLU A 125 4.82 -7.56 -1.60
C GLU A 125 5.89 -7.19 -0.56
N VAL A 126 6.82 -6.34 -0.95
CA VAL A 126 7.79 -5.71 -0.05
C VAL A 126 7.87 -4.22 -0.34
N GLY A 127 8.06 -3.41 0.70
CA GLY A 127 8.04 -1.97 0.48
C GLY A 127 8.46 -1.15 1.68
N ILE A 128 8.35 0.16 1.49
CA ILE A 128 8.61 1.17 2.51
C ILE A 128 7.42 2.12 2.61
N ARG A 129 7.11 2.55 3.84
CA ARG A 129 6.00 3.45 4.14
C ARG A 129 6.45 4.53 5.12
N PRO A 130 6.86 5.71 4.65
CA PRO A 130 6.89 6.89 5.50
C PRO A 130 5.48 7.27 5.92
N GLU A 131 5.28 7.48 7.21
CA GLU A 131 3.99 7.79 7.82
C GLU A 131 4.13 9.03 8.71
N MET A 132 3.22 9.99 8.54
CA MET A 132 3.18 11.22 9.30
C MET A 132 1.87 11.32 10.09
N LEU A 133 1.97 11.39 11.41
CA LEU A 133 0.85 11.52 12.30
C LEU A 133 0.33 12.97 12.31
N LEU A 134 -0.90 13.18 11.85
CA LEU A 134 -1.58 14.48 11.86
C LEU A 134 -2.28 14.74 13.20
N SER A 135 -2.84 13.70 13.78
CA SER A 135 -3.51 13.73 15.09
C SER A 135 -3.27 12.41 15.83
N PRO A 136 -3.63 12.28 17.11
CA PRO A 136 -3.50 11.02 17.82
C PRO A 136 -4.19 9.83 17.15
N LYS A 137 -5.21 10.10 16.32
CA LYS A 137 -6.03 9.09 15.66
C LYS A 137 -5.83 8.98 14.15
N VAL A 138 -5.14 9.94 13.51
CA VAL A 138 -5.05 10.01 12.05
C VAL A 138 -3.62 10.22 11.61
N ALA A 139 -3.16 9.40 10.70
CA ALA A 139 -1.88 9.58 10.01
C ALA A 139 -2.06 9.55 8.50
N LEU A 140 -1.24 10.32 7.79
CA LEU A 140 -1.05 10.20 6.35
C LEU A 140 0.20 9.39 6.07
N PHE A 141 0.19 8.67 4.97
CA PHE A 141 1.37 7.95 4.51
C PHE A 141 1.55 8.04 3.01
N ALA A 142 2.80 7.98 2.61
CA ALA A 142 3.19 7.61 1.26
C ALA A 142 3.75 6.19 1.30
N GLU A 143 3.74 5.50 0.17
CA GLU A 143 4.20 4.12 0.12
C GLU A 143 4.82 3.81 -1.23
N TYR A 144 5.90 3.06 -1.20
CA TYR A 144 6.45 2.38 -2.36
C TYR A 144 6.48 0.89 -2.09
N ARG A 145 5.93 0.09 -2.99
CA ARG A 145 5.96 -1.38 -2.93
C ARG A 145 6.46 -1.98 -4.23
N PHE A 146 7.23 -2.99 -4.10
CA PHE A 146 7.47 -3.99 -5.13
C PHE A 146 6.57 -5.19 -4.86
N GLU A 147 5.81 -5.61 -5.85
CA GLU A 147 4.93 -6.77 -5.81
C GLU A 147 5.36 -7.78 -6.86
N MET A 148 5.38 -9.05 -6.48
CA MET A 148 5.57 -10.18 -7.38
C MET A 148 4.37 -11.10 -7.32
N LEU A 149 3.64 -11.22 -8.45
CA LEU A 149 2.47 -12.06 -8.58
C LEU A 149 2.77 -13.26 -9.49
N PHE A 150 2.47 -14.44 -9.00
CA PHE A 150 2.52 -15.67 -9.78
C PHE A 150 1.16 -15.94 -10.42
N ASN A 151 1.19 -16.60 -11.57
CA ASN A 151 0.00 -16.94 -12.37
C ASN A 151 -0.86 -15.71 -12.77
N SER A 152 -0.24 -14.52 -12.79
CA SER A 152 -0.85 -13.25 -13.21
C SER A 152 -0.34 -12.85 -14.60
N ILE A 153 -1.15 -12.07 -15.33
CA ILE A 153 -0.73 -11.43 -16.59
C ILE A 153 0.45 -10.48 -16.33
N LEU A 154 0.48 -9.86 -15.15
CA LEU A 154 1.53 -8.95 -14.70
C LEU A 154 2.25 -9.59 -13.54
N ARG A 155 3.50 -10.00 -13.76
CA ARG A 155 4.30 -10.66 -12.73
C ARG A 155 4.90 -9.70 -11.72
N ASN A 156 5.55 -8.66 -12.20
CA ASN A 156 6.29 -7.70 -11.38
C ASN A 156 5.62 -6.34 -11.48
N ASN A 157 5.34 -5.71 -10.36
CA ASN A 157 4.69 -4.42 -10.31
C ASN A 157 5.40 -3.50 -9.31
N ASN A 158 5.79 -2.32 -9.77
CA ASN A 158 6.24 -1.23 -8.92
C ASN A 158 5.05 -0.32 -8.62
N GLN A 159 4.73 -0.15 -7.34
CA GLN A 159 3.58 0.61 -6.89
C GLN A 159 4.03 1.82 -6.07
N VAL A 160 3.45 2.97 -6.34
CA VAL A 160 3.53 4.14 -5.48
C VAL A 160 2.12 4.48 -5.01
N GLY A 161 1.96 4.91 -3.78
CA GLY A 161 0.64 5.20 -3.25
C GLY A 161 0.65 6.23 -2.14
N LEU A 162 -0.51 6.84 -1.95
CA LEU A 162 -0.80 7.74 -0.85
C LEU A 162 -2.03 7.24 -0.11
N GLY A 163 -2.05 7.40 1.20
CA GLY A 163 -3.15 6.91 2.01
C GLY A 163 -3.26 7.57 3.37
N CYS A 164 -4.29 7.14 4.07
CA CYS A 164 -4.59 7.59 5.42
C CYS A 164 -4.79 6.38 6.32
N VAL A 165 -4.28 6.48 7.55
CA VAL A 165 -4.50 5.51 8.63
C VAL A 165 -5.35 6.15 9.70
N ILE A 166 -6.38 5.44 10.15
CA ILE A 166 -7.21 5.82 11.30
C ILE A 166 -6.96 4.81 12.43
N TYR A 167 -6.51 5.30 13.57
CA TYR A 167 -6.31 4.51 14.80
C TYR A 167 -7.58 4.56 15.66
N LEU A 168 -8.05 3.38 16.05
CA LEU A 168 -9.28 3.16 16.81
C LEU A 168 -9.00 2.95 18.30
#